data_5cb764422d6e303fbf9ca4337b85c9f1
#
_entry.id   5cb764422d6e303fbf9ca4337b85c9f1
#
_cell.length_a   1.000
_cell.length_b   1.000
_cell.length_c   1.000
_cell.angle_alpha   90.00
_cell.angle_beta   90.00
_cell.angle_gamma   90.00
#
_symmetry.space_group_name_H-M   'P 1'
#
loop_
_entity.id
_entity.type
_entity.pdbx_description
1 polymer ?
#
loop_
_entity_poly.entity_id
_entity_poly.type
_entity_poly.pdbx_seq_one_letter_code
_entity_poly.pdbx_strand_id
1 'polypeptide(L)'
;MVNLRPIFYKEARVVPELYSITYIIIIRFKLITILMKRAFITGITGQDGAYLAKFLLGKGYEVFGTYRRISSPNFWRLQYLDIFHRVKLIPTDMTDQSSIQNAINISLPEEIYHLAAQSFVESSFQTPHSTGEITGLSVVSILENLRHIKPDAKFYFAGTSELYGFSGIPEGKALNENDQFKPMSPYAAAKLYGYWITRIYREGYGIFASNGILFNHESPLRGLEFVTRKIATSVAKIKLGLTDKIVLGNLEAQRDWGYAPEYVEAMWSIMRHDNPDDYVVATGETHSVREFLENACSHVGINYEDYLVVDKELFRPLDLPSLKGDYSKIHEATGWSPRVKFKQLVELMVDEEMQRWRMLLMGKTFPWDAPNYPSEQGLIVRNGGNGR
;
A
#
# COMPACT_ATOMS: atom_id res chain seq x y z
N MET A 1 74.10 38.89 7.55
CA MET A 1 72.91 39.80 7.67
C MET A 1 72.06 39.58 6.43
N VAL A 2 71.01 38.81 6.57
CA VAL A 2 70.05 38.57 5.46
C VAL A 2 68.74 39.20 5.89
N ASN A 3 68.34 40.18 5.12
CA ASN A 3 67.13 41.00 5.34
C ASN A 3 65.92 40.25 4.83
N LEU A 4 65.02 39.73 5.71
CA LEU A 4 63.76 39.19 5.38
C LEU A 4 62.68 40.28 5.50
N ARG A 5 62.11 40.71 4.37
CA ARG A 5 60.93 41.59 4.30
C ARG A 5 59.66 40.78 4.63
N PRO A 6 58.72 41.32 5.39
CA PRO A 6 57.46 40.64 5.69
C PRO A 6 56.53 40.63 4.45
N ILE A 7 55.99 39.46 4.16
CA ILE A 7 54.95 39.28 3.16
C ILE A 7 53.60 39.76 3.75
N PHE A 8 53.03 40.80 3.14
CA PHE A 8 51.74 41.31 3.50
C PHE A 8 50.65 40.27 3.18
N TYR A 9 49.97 39.75 4.21
CA TYR A 9 48.69 39.10 4.07
C TYR A 9 47.65 40.13 3.66
N LYS A 10 47.11 40.02 2.43
CA LYS A 10 45.88 40.70 2.04
C LYS A 10 44.76 40.02 2.81
N GLU A 11 44.24 40.68 3.83
CA GLU A 11 42.93 40.34 4.42
C GLU A 11 41.86 40.41 3.33
N ALA A 12 41.32 39.25 2.97
CA ALA A 12 40.10 39.17 2.19
C ALA A 12 38.97 39.74 3.07
N ARG A 13 38.52 40.94 2.78
CA ARG A 13 37.27 41.49 3.34
C ARG A 13 36.12 40.59 2.83
N VAL A 14 35.77 39.59 3.64
CA VAL A 14 34.54 38.81 3.42
C VAL A 14 33.38 39.72 3.75
N VAL A 15 32.56 40.04 2.75
CA VAL A 15 31.49 41.02 2.81
C VAL A 15 30.47 40.56 3.87
N PRO A 16 30.14 41.41 4.90
CA PRO A 16 29.21 41.03 5.97
C PRO A 16 27.82 40.62 5.47
N GLU A 17 27.42 41.09 4.29
CA GLU A 17 26.17 40.75 3.62
C GLU A 17 26.06 39.26 3.21
N LEU A 18 27.14 38.60 2.83
CA LEU A 18 27.16 37.17 2.50
C LEU A 18 26.89 36.30 3.72
N TYR A 19 27.40 36.66 4.90
CA TYR A 19 27.08 35.96 6.15
C TYR A 19 25.64 36.14 6.58
N SER A 20 25.08 37.33 6.37
CA SER A 20 23.69 37.63 6.67
C SER A 20 22.72 36.79 5.79
N ILE A 21 22.98 36.71 4.49
CA ILE A 21 22.17 35.94 3.54
C ILE A 21 22.25 34.44 3.85
N THR A 22 23.45 33.92 4.09
CA THR A 22 23.66 32.51 4.44
C THR A 22 22.96 32.14 5.75
N TYR A 23 23.03 33.02 6.76
CA TYR A 23 22.37 32.83 8.06
C TYR A 23 20.84 32.88 7.92
N ILE A 24 20.29 33.79 7.11
CA ILE A 24 18.85 33.85 6.79
C ILE A 24 18.39 32.60 6.04
N ILE A 25 19.16 32.12 5.09
CA ILE A 25 18.87 30.88 4.36
C ILE A 25 18.88 29.68 5.32
N ILE A 26 19.87 29.56 6.19
CA ILE A 26 19.95 28.49 7.19
C ILE A 26 18.78 28.56 8.18
N ILE A 27 18.42 29.75 8.66
CA ILE A 27 17.26 29.94 9.53
C ILE A 27 15.96 29.60 8.82
N ARG A 28 15.75 30.04 7.56
CA ARG A 28 14.60 29.69 6.76
C ARG A 28 14.54 28.18 6.51
N PHE A 29 15.64 27.52 6.16
CA PHE A 29 15.69 26.06 6.02
C PHE A 29 15.34 25.36 7.35
N LYS A 30 15.91 25.78 8.48
CA LYS A 30 15.56 25.23 9.81
C LYS A 30 14.10 25.50 10.18
N LEU A 31 13.55 26.68 9.93
CA LEU A 31 12.15 27.01 10.18
C LEU A 31 11.20 26.20 9.28
N ILE A 32 11.52 26.03 8.01
CA ILE A 32 10.74 25.19 7.09
C ILE A 32 10.77 23.73 7.56
N THR A 33 11.93 23.23 8.00
CA THR A 33 12.06 21.86 8.52
C THR A 33 11.31 21.64 9.84
N ILE A 34 11.21 22.69 10.68
CA ILE A 34 10.43 22.67 11.95
C ILE A 34 8.92 22.71 11.68
N LEU A 35 8.49 23.26 10.53
CA LEU A 35 7.07 23.41 10.16
C LEU A 35 6.53 22.26 9.30
N MET A 36 7.40 21.37 8.81
CA MET A 36 6.96 20.21 8.00
C MET A 36 6.41 19.12 8.91
N LYS A 37 5.14 18.73 8.68
CA LYS A 37 4.59 17.54 9.35
C LYS A 37 5.34 16.27 8.96
N ARG A 38 5.60 15.41 9.93
CA ARG A 38 6.26 14.13 9.73
C ARG A 38 5.25 13.00 9.67
N ALA A 39 5.26 12.28 8.58
CA ALA A 39 4.48 11.07 8.40
C ALA A 39 5.40 9.83 8.43
N PHE A 40 4.96 8.81 9.15
CA PHE A 40 5.63 7.52 9.24
C PHE A 40 4.74 6.44 8.61
N ILE A 41 5.24 5.78 7.57
CA ILE A 41 4.50 4.77 6.80
C ILE A 41 5.18 3.42 7.00
N THR A 42 4.51 2.49 7.66
CA THR A 42 4.99 1.11 7.65
C THR A 42 4.60 0.43 6.35
N GLY A 43 5.50 -0.40 5.78
CA GLY A 43 5.23 -1.06 4.50
C GLY A 43 5.26 -0.11 3.30
N ILE A 44 6.11 0.91 3.32
CA ILE A 44 6.23 1.94 2.26
C ILE A 44 6.54 1.36 0.88
N THR A 45 7.12 0.16 0.80
CA THR A 45 7.47 -0.52 -0.46
C THR A 45 6.28 -1.25 -1.12
N GLY A 46 5.14 -1.32 -0.43
CA GLY A 46 3.88 -1.84 -0.98
C GLY A 46 3.22 -0.85 -1.94
N GLN A 47 2.13 -1.28 -2.59
CA GLN A 47 1.32 -0.44 -3.47
C GLN A 47 0.87 0.85 -2.77
N ASP A 48 0.13 0.67 -1.67
CA ASP A 48 -0.50 1.78 -0.95
C ASP A 48 0.55 2.66 -0.26
N GLY A 49 1.59 2.04 0.32
CA GLY A 49 2.68 2.76 0.94
C GLY A 49 3.41 3.69 -0.03
N ALA A 50 3.65 3.24 -1.26
CA ALA A 50 4.31 4.04 -2.28
C ALA A 50 3.42 5.20 -2.77
N TYR A 51 2.13 4.94 -3.04
CA TYR A 51 1.20 6.02 -3.42
C TYR A 51 0.96 7.01 -2.29
N LEU A 52 0.80 6.54 -1.05
CA LEU A 52 0.65 7.42 0.11
C LEU A 52 1.89 8.29 0.32
N ALA A 53 3.08 7.72 0.18
CA ALA A 53 4.32 8.49 0.25
C ALA A 53 4.36 9.60 -0.82
N LYS A 54 4.03 9.28 -2.09
CA LYS A 54 3.95 10.27 -3.16
C LYS A 54 2.93 11.37 -2.85
N PHE A 55 1.75 10.98 -2.38
CA PHE A 55 0.68 11.91 -2.03
C PHE A 55 1.10 12.86 -0.88
N LEU A 56 1.66 12.32 0.21
CA LEU A 56 2.09 13.11 1.36
C LEU A 56 3.27 14.02 1.03
N LEU A 57 4.24 13.58 0.21
CA LEU A 57 5.30 14.43 -0.31
C LEU A 57 4.73 15.61 -1.12
N GLY A 58 3.67 15.37 -1.91
CA GLY A 58 2.94 16.43 -2.63
C GLY A 58 2.20 17.41 -1.72
N LYS A 59 1.83 16.98 -0.51
CA LYS A 59 1.24 17.80 0.56
C LYS A 59 2.27 18.53 1.44
N GLY A 60 3.57 18.36 1.17
CA GLY A 60 4.63 19.03 1.93
C GLY A 60 5.03 18.30 3.22
N TYR A 61 4.74 17.01 3.36
CA TYR A 61 5.21 16.23 4.50
C TYR A 61 6.68 15.80 4.34
N GLU A 62 7.37 15.67 5.47
CA GLU A 62 8.58 14.87 5.58
C GLU A 62 8.15 13.41 5.78
N VAL A 63 8.48 12.52 4.84
CA VAL A 63 7.99 11.15 4.82
C VAL A 63 9.09 10.19 5.24
N PHE A 64 8.83 9.46 6.33
CA PHE A 64 9.62 8.31 6.80
C PHE A 64 8.87 7.03 6.44
N GLY A 65 9.59 5.99 6.02
CA GLY A 65 8.96 4.74 5.69
C GLY A 65 9.77 3.52 6.09
N THR A 66 9.09 2.47 6.53
CA THR A 66 9.78 1.23 6.88
C THR A 66 9.78 0.24 5.73
N TYR A 67 10.88 -0.51 5.64
CA TYR A 67 11.00 -1.67 4.78
C TYR A 67 11.65 -2.82 5.53
N ARG A 68 11.26 -4.05 5.21
CA ARG A 68 11.93 -5.24 5.73
C ARG A 68 13.24 -5.46 4.96
N ARG A 69 14.35 -5.60 5.69
CA ARG A 69 15.64 -5.89 5.09
C ARG A 69 15.66 -7.32 4.54
N ILE A 70 15.84 -7.44 3.25
CA ILE A 70 16.06 -8.69 2.53
C ILE A 70 17.32 -8.56 1.67
N SER A 71 17.87 -9.69 1.16
CA SER A 71 19.08 -9.68 0.33
C SER A 71 18.96 -8.85 -0.94
N SER A 72 17.76 -8.76 -1.51
CA SER A 72 17.44 -7.92 -2.67
C SER A 72 16.28 -6.99 -2.35
N PRO A 73 16.53 -5.79 -1.80
CA PRO A 73 15.48 -4.86 -1.41
C PRO A 73 14.57 -4.50 -2.58
N ASN A 74 13.26 -4.53 -2.32
CA ASN A 74 12.24 -4.25 -3.33
C ASN A 74 11.78 -2.79 -3.26
N PHE A 75 12.51 -1.88 -3.90
CA PHE A 75 12.20 -0.45 -3.95
C PHE A 75 11.59 0.01 -5.30
N TRP A 76 11.27 -0.91 -6.20
CA TRP A 76 10.87 -0.57 -7.55
C TRP A 76 9.65 0.36 -7.63
N ARG A 77 8.67 0.26 -6.69
CA ARG A 77 7.49 1.13 -6.67
C ARG A 77 7.86 2.58 -6.35
N LEU A 78 8.79 2.77 -5.40
CA LEU A 78 9.30 4.10 -5.06
C LEU A 78 10.11 4.72 -6.21
N GLN A 79 10.92 3.91 -6.90
CA GLN A 79 11.68 4.31 -8.07
C GLN A 79 10.75 4.63 -9.25
N TYR A 80 9.75 3.79 -9.49
CA TYR A 80 8.75 3.99 -10.53
C TYR A 80 7.97 5.29 -10.35
N LEU A 81 7.65 5.66 -9.11
CA LEU A 81 6.95 6.91 -8.78
C LEU A 81 7.89 8.12 -8.67
N ASP A 82 9.20 7.94 -8.91
CA ASP A 82 10.24 8.99 -8.79
C ASP A 82 10.28 9.67 -7.42
N ILE A 83 10.13 8.87 -6.36
CA ILE A 83 10.15 9.36 -4.97
C ILE A 83 11.20 8.68 -4.09
N PHE A 84 11.96 7.71 -4.62
CA PHE A 84 12.93 6.93 -3.84
C PHE A 84 13.91 7.80 -3.05
N HIS A 85 14.44 8.86 -3.66
CA HIS A 85 15.39 9.78 -3.02
C HIS A 85 14.72 10.86 -2.16
N ARG A 86 13.39 10.92 -2.12
CA ARG A 86 12.60 11.91 -1.39
C ARG A 86 12.04 11.38 -0.08
N VAL A 87 12.11 10.08 0.16
CA VAL A 87 11.63 9.41 1.36
C VAL A 87 12.80 8.97 2.24
N LYS A 88 12.62 9.00 3.55
CA LYS A 88 13.60 8.52 4.53
C LYS A 88 13.27 7.08 4.90
N LEU A 89 14.07 6.14 4.40
CA LEU A 89 13.85 4.71 4.58
C LEU A 89 14.53 4.18 5.83
N ILE A 90 13.78 3.49 6.68
CA ILE A 90 14.27 2.89 7.93
C ILE A 90 14.06 1.37 7.85
N PRO A 91 15.14 0.55 7.92
CA PRO A 91 15.00 -0.90 7.99
C PRO A 91 14.32 -1.28 9.30
N THR A 92 13.18 -1.99 9.21
CA THR A 92 12.36 -2.34 10.37
C THR A 92 11.67 -3.67 10.12
N ASP A 93 11.75 -4.59 11.08
CA ASP A 93 10.95 -5.81 11.08
C ASP A 93 9.74 -5.64 12.00
N MET A 94 8.55 -5.92 11.51
CA MET A 94 7.30 -5.78 12.29
C MET A 94 7.17 -6.82 13.41
N THR A 95 8.03 -7.82 13.45
CA THR A 95 8.10 -8.80 14.54
C THR A 95 9.15 -8.44 15.61
N ASP A 96 9.98 -7.44 15.36
CA ASP A 96 11.01 -6.97 16.29
C ASP A 96 10.62 -5.61 16.91
N GLN A 97 10.24 -5.66 18.19
CA GLN A 97 9.85 -4.47 18.96
C GLN A 97 10.96 -3.42 19.05
N SER A 98 12.21 -3.84 19.13
CA SER A 98 13.36 -2.92 19.23
C SER A 98 13.53 -2.12 17.94
N SER A 99 13.34 -2.76 16.78
CA SER A 99 13.42 -2.08 15.48
C SER A 99 12.26 -1.10 15.28
N ILE A 100 11.04 -1.47 15.73
CA ILE A 100 9.86 -0.59 15.71
C ILE A 100 10.09 0.64 16.60
N GLN A 101 10.53 0.43 17.83
CA GLN A 101 10.84 1.52 18.76
C GLN A 101 11.89 2.48 18.20
N ASN A 102 12.96 1.94 17.65
CA ASN A 102 14.02 2.74 17.03
C ASN A 102 13.50 3.56 15.84
N ALA A 103 12.64 2.97 15.00
CA ALA A 103 12.07 3.66 13.86
C ALA A 103 11.15 4.82 14.27
N ILE A 104 10.35 4.66 15.33
CA ILE A 104 9.51 5.72 15.90
C ILE A 104 10.37 6.81 16.52
N ASN A 105 11.42 6.47 17.26
CA ASN A 105 12.38 7.43 17.84
C ASN A 105 13.11 8.26 16.77
N ILE A 106 13.47 7.64 15.64
CA ILE A 106 14.15 8.36 14.54
C ILE A 106 13.16 9.31 13.84
N SER A 107 11.95 8.86 13.59
CA SER A 107 10.97 9.62 12.81
C SER A 107 10.26 10.70 13.63
N LEU A 108 9.97 10.45 14.93
CA LEU A 108 9.15 11.30 15.81
C LEU A 108 7.92 11.86 15.07
N PRO A 109 7.03 10.99 14.57
CA PRO A 109 6.01 11.38 13.61
C PRO A 109 4.84 12.11 14.28
N GLU A 110 4.18 13.00 13.54
CA GLU A 110 2.84 13.49 13.88
C GLU A 110 1.74 12.56 13.39
N GLU A 111 2.03 11.73 12.40
CA GLU A 111 1.06 10.78 11.82
C GLU A 111 1.74 9.46 11.47
N ILE A 112 1.14 8.37 11.94
CA ILE A 112 1.55 7.00 11.60
C ILE A 112 0.48 6.36 10.72
N TYR A 113 0.88 5.86 9.56
CA TYR A 113 0.06 5.03 8.67
C TYR A 113 0.59 3.60 8.70
N HIS A 114 -0.13 2.73 9.39
CA HIS A 114 0.29 1.32 9.52
C HIS A 114 -0.32 0.48 8.40
N LEU A 115 0.48 0.27 7.34
CA LEU A 115 0.10 -0.49 6.14
C LEU A 115 0.85 -1.81 6.02
N ALA A 116 1.91 -2.03 6.82
CA ALA A 116 2.67 -3.27 6.79
C ALA A 116 1.81 -4.47 7.19
N ALA A 117 1.77 -5.46 6.35
CA ALA A 117 1.05 -6.71 6.57
C ALA A 117 1.60 -7.82 5.67
N GLN A 118 1.34 -9.07 6.05
CA GLN A 118 1.33 -10.18 5.09
C GLN A 118 -0.05 -10.16 4.42
N SER A 119 -0.18 -9.53 3.24
CA SER A 119 -1.47 -9.15 2.65
C SER A 119 -2.05 -10.15 1.65
N PHE A 120 -1.29 -11.17 1.25
CA PHE A 120 -1.77 -12.19 0.35
C PHE A 120 -2.52 -13.27 1.13
N VAL A 121 -3.86 -13.28 1.02
CA VAL A 121 -4.75 -14.10 1.84
C VAL A 121 -4.40 -15.59 1.77
N GLU A 122 -4.11 -16.11 0.57
CA GLU A 122 -3.79 -17.52 0.37
C GLU A 122 -2.54 -17.95 1.17
N SER A 123 -1.47 -17.15 1.14
CA SER A 123 -0.26 -17.43 1.92
C SER A 123 -0.50 -17.44 3.43
N SER A 124 -1.54 -16.77 3.92
CA SER A 124 -1.84 -16.77 5.35
C SER A 124 -2.23 -18.15 5.90
N PHE A 125 -2.79 -19.04 5.06
CA PHE A 125 -3.07 -20.42 5.43
C PHE A 125 -1.79 -21.26 5.54
N GLN A 126 -0.75 -20.92 4.78
CA GLN A 126 0.53 -21.60 4.81
C GLN A 126 1.44 -21.08 5.93
N THR A 127 1.31 -19.79 6.28
CA THR A 127 2.15 -19.11 7.26
C THR A 127 1.31 -18.36 8.31
N PRO A 128 0.39 -19.04 9.04
CA PRO A 128 -0.56 -18.37 9.93
C PRO A 128 0.12 -17.68 11.12
N HIS A 129 1.21 -18.24 11.65
CA HIS A 129 1.95 -17.67 12.77
C HIS A 129 2.57 -16.32 12.38
N SER A 130 3.41 -16.27 11.36
CA SER A 130 4.03 -15.02 10.91
C SER A 130 3.02 -14.00 10.40
N THR A 131 1.89 -14.46 9.84
CA THR A 131 0.76 -13.59 9.49
C THR A 131 0.18 -12.91 10.73
N GLY A 132 -0.01 -13.66 11.83
CA GLY A 132 -0.48 -13.13 13.11
C GLY A 132 0.48 -12.11 13.71
N GLU A 133 1.77 -12.41 13.73
CA GLU A 133 2.80 -11.51 14.26
C GLU A 133 2.91 -10.21 13.46
N ILE A 134 3.09 -10.33 12.13
CA ILE A 134 3.33 -9.17 11.25
C ILE A 134 2.07 -8.30 11.10
N THR A 135 0.88 -8.92 11.00
CA THR A 135 -0.35 -8.21 10.64
C THR A 135 -1.18 -7.79 11.85
N GLY A 136 -1.13 -8.60 12.92
CA GLY A 136 -1.92 -8.37 14.14
C GLY A 136 -1.09 -7.79 15.29
N LEU A 137 -0.09 -8.53 15.78
CA LEU A 137 0.67 -8.13 16.97
C LEU A 137 1.52 -6.88 16.76
N SER A 138 1.98 -6.60 15.56
CA SER A 138 2.70 -5.37 15.25
C SER A 138 1.90 -4.10 15.59
N VAL A 139 0.56 -4.16 15.51
CA VAL A 139 -0.33 -3.04 15.88
C VAL A 139 -0.15 -2.65 17.33
N VAL A 140 -0.13 -3.65 18.24
CA VAL A 140 0.13 -3.41 19.67
C VAL A 140 1.51 -2.80 19.86
N SER A 141 2.54 -3.37 19.19
CA SER A 141 3.91 -2.90 19.32
C SER A 141 4.06 -1.43 18.90
N ILE A 142 3.39 -1.02 17.82
CA ILE A 142 3.41 0.37 17.38
C ILE A 142 2.64 1.28 18.34
N LEU A 143 1.43 0.90 18.74
CA LEU A 143 0.59 1.72 19.63
C LEU A 143 1.19 1.87 21.02
N GLU A 144 1.82 0.81 21.59
CA GLU A 144 2.54 0.92 22.86
C GLU A 144 3.72 1.88 22.77
N ASN A 145 4.54 1.77 21.71
CA ASN A 145 5.63 2.71 21.49
C ASN A 145 5.11 4.14 21.28
N LEU A 146 4.02 4.31 20.51
CA LEU A 146 3.42 5.62 20.29
C LEU A 146 2.96 6.25 21.59
N ARG A 147 2.24 5.49 22.44
CA ARG A 147 1.74 5.94 23.74
C ARG A 147 2.84 6.49 24.66
N HIS A 148 4.04 5.94 24.60
CA HIS A 148 5.17 6.34 25.44
C HIS A 148 6.08 7.40 24.82
N ILE A 149 6.28 7.36 23.49
CA ILE A 149 7.25 8.22 22.80
C ILE A 149 6.59 9.50 22.27
N LYS A 150 5.40 9.38 21.69
CA LYS A 150 4.71 10.47 20.97
C LYS A 150 3.19 10.35 21.11
N PRO A 151 2.62 10.49 22.31
CA PRO A 151 1.19 10.22 22.58
C PRO A 151 0.23 11.15 21.84
N ASP A 152 0.70 12.29 21.36
CA ASP A 152 -0.04 13.27 20.56
C ASP A 152 -0.07 12.95 19.05
N ALA A 153 0.68 11.95 18.61
CA ALA A 153 0.65 11.55 17.20
C ALA A 153 -0.64 10.79 16.86
N LYS A 154 -1.10 10.99 15.63
CA LYS A 154 -2.27 10.30 15.09
C LYS A 154 -1.86 8.94 14.49
N PHE A 155 -2.69 7.95 14.67
CA PHE A 155 -2.48 6.59 14.16
C PHE A 155 -3.60 6.16 13.22
N TYR A 156 -3.24 5.63 12.06
CA TYR A 156 -4.14 5.00 11.10
C TYR A 156 -3.79 3.54 10.92
N PHE A 157 -4.77 2.66 11.05
CA PHE A 157 -4.66 1.24 10.73
C PHE A 157 -5.37 0.89 9.43
N ALA A 158 -4.66 0.27 8.51
CA ALA A 158 -5.24 -0.29 7.30
C ALA A 158 -5.92 -1.62 7.61
N GLY A 159 -7.23 -1.59 7.82
CA GLY A 159 -8.11 -2.75 7.92
C GLY A 159 -8.38 -3.37 6.53
N THR A 160 -9.39 -4.22 6.45
CA THR A 160 -9.75 -4.95 5.22
C THR A 160 -11.22 -5.34 5.21
N SER A 161 -11.85 -5.42 4.03
CA SER A 161 -13.18 -5.98 3.84
C SER A 161 -13.28 -7.48 4.18
N GLU A 162 -12.15 -8.20 4.22
CA GLU A 162 -12.09 -9.60 4.64
C GLU A 162 -12.55 -9.81 6.10
N LEU A 163 -12.65 -8.74 6.92
CA LEU A 163 -13.23 -8.78 8.27
C LEU A 163 -14.67 -9.30 8.25
N TYR A 164 -15.46 -8.93 7.23
CA TYR A 164 -16.86 -9.31 7.15
C TYR A 164 -17.06 -10.79 6.87
N GLY A 165 -16.16 -11.41 6.11
CA GLY A 165 -16.18 -12.85 5.85
C GLY A 165 -17.54 -13.35 5.36
N PHE A 166 -17.99 -14.45 5.91
CA PHE A 166 -19.33 -15.04 5.67
C PHE A 166 -20.34 -14.46 6.66
N SER A 167 -20.71 -13.21 6.48
CA SER A 167 -21.56 -12.50 7.44
C SER A 167 -23.02 -12.95 7.48
N GLY A 168 -23.46 -13.77 6.52
CA GLY A 168 -24.88 -14.14 6.34
C GLY A 168 -25.73 -12.94 5.89
N ILE A 169 -25.09 -11.93 5.30
CA ILE A 169 -25.75 -10.72 4.80
C ILE A 169 -26.55 -11.05 3.54
N PRO A 170 -27.75 -10.47 3.39
CA PRO A 170 -28.54 -10.64 2.17
C PRO A 170 -27.74 -10.22 0.92
N GLU A 171 -27.94 -10.95 -0.16
CA GLU A 171 -27.32 -10.64 -1.44
C GLU A 171 -27.60 -9.17 -1.84
N GLY A 172 -26.57 -8.48 -2.30
CA GLY A 172 -26.67 -7.08 -2.74
C GLY A 172 -26.62 -6.02 -1.64
N LYS A 173 -26.69 -6.38 -0.35
CA LYS A 173 -26.51 -5.41 0.73
C LYS A 173 -25.08 -4.89 0.75
N ALA A 174 -24.90 -3.57 0.80
CA ALA A 174 -23.62 -2.95 1.07
C ALA A 174 -23.28 -3.03 2.58
N LEU A 175 -22.01 -3.30 2.88
CA LEU A 175 -21.47 -3.52 4.22
C LEU A 175 -20.91 -2.22 4.80
N ASN A 176 -21.23 -1.91 6.04
CA ASN A 176 -20.76 -0.73 6.73
C ASN A 176 -20.10 -1.08 8.08
N GLU A 177 -19.69 -0.07 8.83
CA GLU A 177 -18.95 -0.19 10.08
C GLU A 177 -19.73 -0.88 11.22
N ASN A 178 -21.05 -0.96 11.11
CA ASN A 178 -21.94 -1.57 12.12
C ASN A 178 -22.24 -3.05 11.79
N ASP A 179 -21.86 -3.55 10.62
CA ASP A 179 -22.09 -4.94 10.26
C ASP A 179 -21.12 -5.88 11.00
N GLN A 180 -21.59 -7.10 11.25
CA GLN A 180 -20.86 -8.08 12.03
C GLN A 180 -19.64 -8.61 11.29
N PHE A 181 -18.49 -8.66 11.96
CA PHE A 181 -17.28 -9.29 11.45
C PHE A 181 -17.28 -10.80 11.69
N LYS A 182 -16.92 -11.57 10.66
CA LYS A 182 -16.80 -13.04 10.68
C LYS A 182 -15.60 -13.47 9.83
N PRO A 183 -14.36 -13.21 10.27
CA PRO A 183 -13.16 -13.48 9.47
C PRO A 183 -13.04 -14.97 9.13
N MET A 184 -12.65 -15.27 7.88
CA MET A 184 -12.59 -16.61 7.34
C MET A 184 -11.17 -17.03 6.90
N SER A 185 -10.15 -16.25 7.29
CA SER A 185 -8.74 -16.57 7.01
C SER A 185 -7.85 -16.12 8.17
N PRO A 186 -6.66 -16.71 8.34
CA PRO A 186 -5.68 -16.23 9.31
C PRO A 186 -5.33 -14.75 9.12
N TYR A 187 -5.27 -14.28 7.86
CA TYR A 187 -5.09 -12.87 7.54
C TYR A 187 -6.23 -12.00 8.10
N ALA A 188 -7.48 -12.37 7.80
CA ALA A 188 -8.64 -11.62 8.28
C ALA A 188 -8.73 -11.62 9.81
N ALA A 189 -8.43 -12.75 10.47
CA ALA A 189 -8.37 -12.83 11.92
C ALA A 189 -7.29 -11.92 12.54
N ALA A 190 -6.10 -11.87 11.93
CA ALA A 190 -5.03 -10.97 12.35
C ALA A 190 -5.41 -9.49 12.16
N LYS A 191 -6.07 -9.15 11.04
CA LYS A 191 -6.61 -7.80 10.79
C LYS A 191 -7.72 -7.43 11.78
N LEU A 192 -8.58 -8.39 12.15
CA LEU A 192 -9.63 -8.17 13.16
C LEU A 192 -9.02 -7.86 14.53
N TYR A 193 -7.96 -8.59 14.92
CA TYR A 193 -7.22 -8.28 16.13
C TYR A 193 -6.70 -6.84 16.10
N GLY A 194 -6.01 -6.44 15.02
CA GLY A 194 -5.49 -5.07 14.85
C GLY A 194 -6.60 -4.00 14.89
N TYR A 195 -7.75 -4.26 14.28
CA TYR A 195 -8.93 -3.39 14.32
C TYR A 195 -9.39 -3.13 15.77
N TRP A 196 -9.58 -4.19 16.55
CA TRP A 196 -10.04 -4.06 17.93
C TRP A 196 -8.99 -3.42 18.84
N ILE A 197 -7.72 -3.74 18.65
CA ILE A 197 -6.62 -3.08 19.39
C ILE A 197 -6.61 -1.58 19.10
N THR A 198 -6.76 -1.16 17.85
CA THR A 198 -6.84 0.26 17.48
C THR A 198 -7.98 0.96 18.22
N ARG A 199 -9.17 0.35 18.30
CA ARG A 199 -10.31 0.86 19.06
C ARG A 199 -10.03 0.93 20.55
N ILE A 200 -9.47 -0.13 21.13
CA ILE A 200 -9.16 -0.18 22.57
C ILE A 200 -8.20 0.95 22.95
N TYR A 201 -7.17 1.22 22.10
CA TYR A 201 -6.23 2.30 22.38
C TYR A 201 -6.87 3.69 22.22
N ARG A 202 -7.78 3.84 21.28
CA ARG A 202 -8.59 5.05 21.13
C ARG A 202 -9.46 5.30 22.36
N GLU A 203 -10.25 4.31 22.76
CA GLU A 203 -11.24 4.43 23.81
C GLU A 203 -10.63 4.41 25.23
N GLY A 204 -9.60 3.56 25.45
CA GLY A 204 -9.00 3.35 26.74
C GLY A 204 -7.87 4.33 27.12
N TYR A 205 -7.11 4.79 26.11
CA TYR A 205 -5.94 5.67 26.35
C TYR A 205 -6.07 7.05 25.70
N GLY A 206 -7.16 7.34 24.99
CA GLY A 206 -7.38 8.64 24.34
C GLY A 206 -6.44 8.92 23.18
N ILE A 207 -5.80 7.92 22.61
CA ILE A 207 -4.93 8.08 21.43
C ILE A 207 -5.81 8.35 20.22
N PHE A 208 -5.43 9.32 19.38
CA PHE A 208 -6.08 9.48 18.09
C PHE A 208 -5.73 8.27 17.19
N ALA A 209 -6.60 7.28 17.16
CA ALA A 209 -6.40 6.04 16.41
C ALA A 209 -7.65 5.70 15.59
N SER A 210 -7.49 5.65 14.25
CA SER A 210 -8.57 5.38 13.30
C SER A 210 -8.32 4.11 12.50
N ASN A 211 -9.40 3.41 12.15
CA ASN A 211 -9.37 2.28 11.23
C ASN A 211 -9.97 2.67 9.87
N GLY A 212 -9.31 2.27 8.79
CA GLY A 212 -9.93 2.20 7.47
C GLY A 212 -10.27 0.75 7.13
N ILE A 213 -11.54 0.42 6.93
CA ILE A 213 -11.98 -0.90 6.47
C ILE A 213 -11.95 -0.86 4.93
N LEU A 214 -10.78 -1.21 4.38
CA LEU A 214 -10.51 -1.06 2.97
C LEU A 214 -11.08 -2.22 2.16
N PHE A 215 -11.90 -1.92 1.18
CA PHE A 215 -12.27 -2.87 0.14
C PHE A 215 -11.14 -3.01 -0.87
N ASN A 216 -11.26 -3.95 -1.80
CA ASN A 216 -10.19 -4.21 -2.75
C ASN A 216 -9.88 -2.95 -3.57
N HIS A 217 -8.60 -2.62 -3.69
CA HIS A 217 -8.17 -1.45 -4.45
C HIS A 217 -6.90 -1.76 -5.24
N GLU A 218 -6.98 -1.41 -6.48
CA GLU A 218 -6.08 -1.88 -7.51
C GLU A 218 -5.36 -0.71 -8.19
N SER A 219 -4.25 -1.03 -8.82
CA SER A 219 -3.49 -0.07 -9.60
C SER A 219 -2.42 -0.77 -10.45
N PRO A 220 -1.74 -0.02 -11.33
CA PRO A 220 -0.54 -0.51 -12.01
C PRO A 220 0.60 -0.97 -11.07
N LEU A 221 0.56 -0.64 -9.78
CA LEU A 221 1.56 -1.06 -8.78
C LEU A 221 1.14 -2.27 -7.95
N ARG A 222 -0.02 -2.88 -8.24
CA ARG A 222 -0.47 -4.10 -7.56
C ARG A 222 0.54 -5.25 -7.72
N GLY A 223 0.61 -6.18 -6.78
CA GLY A 223 1.42 -7.40 -6.91
C GLY A 223 0.91 -8.30 -8.05
N LEU A 224 1.81 -9.00 -8.73
CA LEU A 224 1.46 -9.90 -9.86
C LEU A 224 0.66 -11.12 -9.43
N GLU A 225 0.70 -11.48 -8.16
CA GLU A 225 -0.07 -12.55 -7.54
C GLU A 225 -1.57 -12.26 -7.46
N PHE A 226 -1.97 -10.98 -7.52
CA PHE A 226 -3.38 -10.57 -7.47
C PHE A 226 -4.05 -10.69 -8.84
N VAL A 227 -5.29 -11.18 -8.83
CA VAL A 227 -6.04 -11.55 -10.04
C VAL A 227 -6.17 -10.42 -11.04
N THR A 228 -6.41 -9.20 -10.61
CA THR A 228 -6.57 -8.01 -11.47
C THR A 228 -5.32 -7.70 -12.26
N ARG A 229 -4.15 -7.66 -11.60
CA ARG A 229 -2.89 -7.43 -12.28
C ARG A 229 -2.46 -8.65 -13.10
N LYS A 230 -2.74 -9.87 -12.63
CA LYS A 230 -2.50 -11.08 -13.40
C LYS A 230 -3.25 -11.05 -14.74
N ILE A 231 -4.52 -10.61 -14.74
CA ILE A 231 -5.32 -10.45 -15.96
C ILE A 231 -4.71 -9.36 -16.85
N ALA A 232 -4.48 -8.15 -16.33
CA ALA A 232 -3.94 -7.04 -17.11
C ALA A 232 -2.60 -7.40 -17.78
N THR A 233 -1.69 -8.03 -17.02
CA THR A 233 -0.38 -8.50 -17.54
C THR A 233 -0.56 -9.58 -18.60
N SER A 234 -1.45 -10.57 -18.39
CA SER A 234 -1.69 -11.65 -19.35
C SER A 234 -2.29 -11.13 -20.64
N VAL A 235 -3.28 -10.23 -20.54
CA VAL A 235 -3.93 -9.59 -21.71
C VAL A 235 -2.91 -8.79 -22.52
N ALA A 236 -2.06 -8.00 -21.85
CA ALA A 236 -0.99 -7.26 -22.53
C ALA A 236 -0.01 -8.20 -23.25
N LYS A 237 0.40 -9.29 -22.59
CA LYS A 237 1.29 -10.30 -23.19
C LYS A 237 0.68 -11.00 -24.39
N ILE A 238 -0.60 -11.37 -24.34
CA ILE A 238 -1.32 -11.98 -25.46
C ILE A 238 -1.36 -11.01 -26.63
N LYS A 239 -1.76 -9.76 -26.39
CA LYS A 239 -1.82 -8.73 -27.45
C LYS A 239 -0.48 -8.49 -28.14
N LEU A 240 0.62 -8.69 -27.42
CA LEU A 240 1.98 -8.55 -27.93
C LEU A 240 2.57 -9.87 -28.46
N GLY A 241 1.82 -10.97 -28.50
CA GLY A 241 2.26 -12.27 -28.98
C GLY A 241 3.28 -12.98 -28.08
N LEU A 242 3.33 -12.65 -26.78
CA LEU A 242 4.27 -13.21 -25.80
C LEU A 242 3.73 -14.42 -25.04
N THR A 243 2.43 -14.67 -25.10
CA THR A 243 1.74 -15.84 -24.53
C THR A 243 0.44 -16.10 -25.28
N ASP A 244 -0.07 -17.31 -25.19
CA ASP A 244 -1.28 -17.79 -25.87
C ASP A 244 -2.41 -18.19 -24.90
N LYS A 245 -2.25 -17.94 -23.60
CA LYS A 245 -3.25 -18.32 -22.59
C LYS A 245 -3.26 -17.44 -21.34
N ILE A 246 -4.44 -17.37 -20.73
CA ILE A 246 -4.69 -16.82 -19.39
C ILE A 246 -5.21 -17.95 -18.51
N VAL A 247 -4.54 -18.26 -17.41
CA VAL A 247 -4.95 -19.31 -16.47
C VAL A 247 -5.56 -18.64 -15.24
N LEU A 248 -6.87 -18.85 -15.00
CA LEU A 248 -7.61 -18.26 -13.89
C LEU A 248 -8.36 -19.33 -13.09
N GLY A 249 -8.72 -19.01 -11.85
CA GLY A 249 -9.60 -19.84 -11.01
C GLY A 249 -11.07 -19.47 -11.18
N ASN A 250 -11.74 -19.16 -10.06
CA ASN A 250 -13.16 -18.81 -10.04
C ASN A 250 -13.43 -17.46 -10.72
N LEU A 251 -14.12 -17.48 -11.84
CA LEU A 251 -14.47 -16.29 -12.61
C LEU A 251 -15.70 -15.54 -12.04
N GLU A 252 -16.51 -16.22 -11.25
CA GLU A 252 -17.77 -15.68 -10.72
C GLU A 252 -17.58 -14.97 -9.36
N ALA A 253 -16.37 -15.05 -8.79
CA ALA A 253 -16.04 -14.31 -7.58
C ALA A 253 -16.18 -12.79 -7.83
N GLN A 254 -16.97 -12.13 -6.97
CA GLN A 254 -17.24 -10.70 -7.09
C GLN A 254 -16.52 -9.91 -6.01
N ARG A 255 -15.99 -8.73 -6.37
CA ARG A 255 -15.33 -7.80 -5.43
C ARG A 255 -15.71 -6.35 -5.78
N ASP A 256 -15.70 -5.53 -4.75
CA ASP A 256 -15.72 -4.08 -4.88
C ASP A 256 -14.27 -3.63 -5.11
N TRP A 257 -13.96 -3.21 -6.34
CA TRP A 257 -12.62 -2.80 -6.75
C TRP A 257 -12.53 -1.29 -6.96
N GLY A 258 -11.74 -0.63 -6.14
CA GLY A 258 -11.43 0.80 -6.29
C GLY A 258 -10.02 1.06 -6.82
N TYR A 259 -9.66 2.33 -6.95
CA TYR A 259 -8.37 2.80 -7.42
C TYR A 259 -7.48 3.19 -6.23
N ALA A 260 -6.33 2.53 -6.08
CA ALA A 260 -5.47 2.68 -4.91
C ALA A 260 -5.02 4.13 -4.60
N PRO A 261 -4.71 5.00 -5.59
CA PRO A 261 -4.43 6.40 -5.30
C PRO A 261 -5.59 7.16 -4.63
N GLU A 262 -6.85 6.81 -4.90
CA GLU A 262 -7.99 7.42 -4.22
C GLU A 262 -8.16 6.90 -2.80
N TYR A 263 -7.79 5.64 -2.56
CA TYR A 263 -7.81 5.05 -1.21
C TYR A 263 -6.77 5.69 -0.29
N VAL A 264 -5.59 6.05 -0.80
CA VAL A 264 -4.62 6.78 0.03
C VAL A 264 -5.06 8.22 0.32
N GLU A 265 -5.85 8.85 -0.57
CA GLU A 265 -6.53 10.12 -0.26
C GLU A 265 -7.54 9.93 0.89
N ALA A 266 -8.31 8.82 0.88
CA ALA A 266 -9.22 8.48 1.98
C ALA A 266 -8.47 8.31 3.30
N MET A 267 -7.36 7.57 3.33
CA MET A 267 -6.52 7.39 4.51
C MET A 267 -6.08 8.75 5.10
N TRP A 268 -5.63 9.65 4.25
CA TRP A 268 -5.23 10.99 4.67
C TRP A 268 -6.42 11.81 5.16
N SER A 269 -7.58 11.75 4.49
CA SER A 269 -8.79 12.48 4.87
C SER A 269 -9.30 12.05 6.24
N ILE A 270 -9.31 10.75 6.55
CA ILE A 270 -9.63 10.19 7.86
C ILE A 270 -8.74 10.81 8.94
N MET A 271 -7.44 10.96 8.67
CA MET A 271 -6.49 11.52 9.61
C MET A 271 -6.61 13.05 9.77
N ARG A 272 -7.38 13.72 8.91
CA ARG A 272 -7.70 15.17 9.01
C ARG A 272 -8.96 15.43 9.82
N HIS A 273 -9.79 14.43 10.03
CA HIS A 273 -10.99 14.58 10.85
C HIS A 273 -10.63 14.94 12.29
N ASP A 274 -11.52 15.63 13.00
CA ASP A 274 -11.27 16.08 14.38
C ASP A 274 -11.30 14.94 15.37
N ASN A 275 -12.17 13.97 15.17
CA ASN A 275 -12.34 12.80 16.04
C ASN A 275 -11.91 11.52 15.30
N PRO A 276 -11.17 10.61 15.99
CA PRO A 276 -10.82 9.32 15.41
C PRO A 276 -12.03 8.39 15.39
N ASP A 277 -12.22 7.66 14.28
CA ASP A 277 -13.30 6.68 14.15
C ASP A 277 -12.91 5.59 13.13
N ASP A 278 -13.83 4.66 12.86
CA ASP A 278 -13.70 3.59 11.90
C ASP A 278 -14.49 3.95 10.62
N TYR A 279 -13.91 3.71 9.44
CA TYR A 279 -14.51 4.10 8.17
C TYR A 279 -14.37 3.00 7.12
N VAL A 280 -15.47 2.65 6.46
CA VAL A 280 -15.44 1.84 5.24
C VAL A 280 -14.95 2.70 4.07
N VAL A 281 -13.99 2.17 3.34
CA VAL A 281 -13.47 2.77 2.09
C VAL A 281 -13.75 1.78 0.96
N ALA A 282 -14.67 2.12 0.08
CA ALA A 282 -15.20 1.25 -0.96
C ALA A 282 -15.70 2.07 -2.15
N THR A 283 -16.06 1.40 -3.25
CA THR A 283 -16.71 2.06 -4.40
C THR A 283 -18.24 1.98 -4.37
N GLY A 284 -18.79 1.03 -3.61
CA GLY A 284 -20.24 0.75 -3.60
C GLY A 284 -20.72 -0.08 -4.79
N GLU A 285 -19.81 -0.57 -5.63
CA GLU A 285 -20.12 -1.39 -6.81
C GLU A 285 -19.32 -2.68 -6.75
N THR A 286 -19.90 -3.79 -7.20
CA THR A 286 -19.20 -5.09 -7.28
C THR A 286 -19.14 -5.57 -8.72
N HIS A 287 -18.02 -6.18 -9.08
CA HIS A 287 -17.78 -6.75 -10.38
C HIS A 287 -17.15 -8.14 -10.25
N SER A 288 -17.44 -9.03 -11.20
CA SER A 288 -16.87 -10.36 -11.24
C SER A 288 -15.46 -10.36 -11.87
N VAL A 289 -14.69 -11.40 -11.59
CA VAL A 289 -13.40 -11.65 -12.28
C VAL A 289 -13.63 -11.80 -13.79
N ARG A 290 -14.78 -12.37 -14.19
CA ARG A 290 -15.20 -12.47 -15.60
C ARG A 290 -15.34 -11.09 -16.23
N GLU A 291 -16.11 -10.17 -15.59
CA GLU A 291 -16.27 -8.81 -16.10
C GLU A 291 -14.96 -8.06 -16.23
N PHE A 292 -14.02 -8.26 -15.29
CA PHE A 292 -12.67 -7.67 -15.38
C PHE A 292 -11.93 -8.20 -16.62
N LEU A 293 -11.96 -9.51 -16.84
CA LEU A 293 -11.31 -10.15 -17.99
C LEU A 293 -11.92 -9.68 -19.31
N GLU A 294 -13.24 -9.65 -19.43
CA GLU A 294 -13.98 -9.20 -20.61
C GLU A 294 -13.63 -7.74 -20.97
N ASN A 295 -13.68 -6.84 -19.98
CA ASN A 295 -13.32 -5.45 -20.21
C ASN A 295 -11.84 -5.30 -20.61
N ALA A 296 -10.92 -6.03 -19.96
CA ALA A 296 -9.50 -5.98 -20.27
C ALA A 296 -9.21 -6.47 -21.69
N CYS A 297 -9.82 -7.58 -22.12
CA CYS A 297 -9.66 -8.13 -23.46
C CYS A 297 -10.31 -7.24 -24.54
N SER A 298 -11.51 -6.74 -24.25
CA SER A 298 -12.24 -5.82 -25.15
C SER A 298 -11.43 -4.53 -25.39
N HIS A 299 -10.78 -3.99 -24.37
CA HIS A 299 -9.97 -2.77 -24.46
C HIS A 299 -8.82 -2.88 -25.48
N VAL A 300 -8.20 -4.05 -25.58
CA VAL A 300 -7.14 -4.29 -26.57
C VAL A 300 -7.60 -5.02 -27.83
N GLY A 301 -8.90 -5.26 -27.97
CA GLY A 301 -9.51 -5.88 -29.15
C GLY A 301 -9.11 -7.34 -29.36
N ILE A 302 -9.21 -8.17 -28.30
CA ILE A 302 -9.09 -9.63 -28.36
C ILE A 302 -10.32 -10.28 -27.72
N ASN A 303 -10.65 -11.51 -28.16
CA ASN A 303 -11.71 -12.31 -27.53
C ASN A 303 -11.10 -13.16 -26.41
N TYR A 304 -11.57 -13.02 -25.17
CA TYR A 304 -11.02 -13.75 -24.02
C TYR A 304 -11.22 -15.27 -24.11
N GLU A 305 -12.30 -15.74 -24.75
CA GLU A 305 -12.63 -17.16 -24.89
C GLU A 305 -11.53 -17.94 -25.62
N ASP A 306 -10.82 -17.29 -26.55
CA ASP A 306 -9.73 -17.91 -27.32
C ASP A 306 -8.51 -18.22 -26.49
N TYR A 307 -8.38 -17.62 -25.29
CA TYR A 307 -7.15 -17.66 -24.47
C TYR A 307 -7.40 -18.15 -23.04
N LEU A 308 -8.65 -18.25 -22.59
CA LEU A 308 -8.98 -18.57 -21.20
C LEU A 308 -8.83 -20.07 -20.90
N VAL A 309 -8.07 -20.36 -19.84
CA VAL A 309 -8.03 -21.69 -19.21
C VAL A 309 -8.48 -21.55 -17.76
N VAL A 310 -9.56 -22.23 -17.40
CA VAL A 310 -10.03 -22.29 -16.01
C VAL A 310 -9.36 -23.45 -15.30
N ASP A 311 -8.62 -23.16 -14.24
CA ASP A 311 -7.92 -24.15 -13.43
C ASP A 311 -8.55 -24.23 -12.03
N LYS A 312 -9.14 -25.39 -11.71
CA LYS A 312 -9.81 -25.63 -10.43
C LYS A 312 -8.83 -25.68 -9.23
N GLU A 313 -7.56 -25.94 -9.47
CA GLU A 313 -6.53 -25.93 -8.42
C GLU A 313 -6.27 -24.51 -7.90
N LEU A 314 -6.67 -23.48 -8.66
CA LEU A 314 -6.60 -22.08 -8.25
C LEU A 314 -7.84 -21.59 -7.47
N PHE A 315 -8.79 -22.48 -7.19
CA PHE A 315 -9.96 -22.12 -6.37
C PHE A 315 -9.53 -22.08 -4.91
N ARG A 316 -9.96 -21.03 -4.21
CA ARG A 316 -9.69 -20.92 -2.76
C ARG A 316 -10.51 -21.95 -1.99
N PRO A 317 -9.98 -22.53 -0.90
CA PRO A 317 -10.74 -23.46 -0.05
C PRO A 317 -12.03 -22.84 0.49
N LEU A 318 -12.02 -21.54 0.77
CA LEU A 318 -13.15 -20.73 1.20
C LEU A 318 -13.17 -19.46 0.35
N ASP A 319 -13.91 -19.49 -0.75
CA ASP A 319 -14.10 -18.30 -1.56
C ASP A 319 -15.25 -17.48 -0.98
N LEU A 320 -14.99 -16.21 -0.68
CA LEU A 320 -15.99 -15.31 -0.12
C LEU A 320 -17.00 -14.96 -1.23
N PRO A 321 -18.31 -14.87 -0.89
CA PRO A 321 -19.30 -14.33 -1.79
C PRO A 321 -18.99 -12.88 -2.16
N SER A 322 -19.90 -12.25 -2.87
CA SER A 322 -19.81 -10.83 -3.20
C SER A 322 -19.68 -9.98 -1.93
N LEU A 323 -18.63 -9.14 -1.85
CA LEU A 323 -18.47 -8.12 -0.81
C LEU A 323 -18.58 -6.74 -1.46
N LYS A 324 -19.61 -5.99 -1.09
CA LYS A 324 -19.85 -4.61 -1.51
C LYS A 324 -19.78 -3.69 -0.29
N GLY A 325 -19.04 -2.58 -0.36
CA GLY A 325 -18.92 -1.64 0.73
C GLY A 325 -19.91 -0.47 0.63
N ASP A 326 -20.27 0.08 1.80
CA ASP A 326 -21.03 1.33 1.92
C ASP A 326 -20.07 2.42 2.45
N TYR A 327 -19.68 3.35 1.60
CA TYR A 327 -18.77 4.44 1.95
C TYR A 327 -19.48 5.71 2.44
N SER A 328 -20.77 5.66 2.74
CA SER A 328 -21.56 6.84 3.13
C SER A 328 -20.95 7.57 4.33
N LYS A 329 -20.50 6.86 5.36
CA LYS A 329 -19.91 7.45 6.57
C LYS A 329 -18.65 8.27 6.27
N ILE A 330 -17.70 7.75 5.49
CA ILE A 330 -16.50 8.52 5.14
C ILE A 330 -16.86 9.70 4.23
N HIS A 331 -17.82 9.53 3.33
CA HIS A 331 -18.30 10.61 2.47
C HIS A 331 -18.87 11.77 3.30
N GLU A 332 -19.75 11.48 4.25
CA GLU A 332 -20.36 12.47 5.14
C GLU A 332 -19.29 13.18 6.01
N ALA A 333 -18.34 12.41 6.56
CA ALA A 333 -17.33 12.95 7.47
C ALA A 333 -16.25 13.77 6.76
N THR A 334 -15.85 13.40 5.54
CA THR A 334 -14.65 13.94 4.89
C THR A 334 -14.88 14.50 3.49
N GLY A 335 -16.04 14.28 2.90
CA GLY A 335 -16.33 14.57 1.50
C GLY A 335 -15.67 13.63 0.49
N TRP A 336 -14.96 12.60 0.95
CA TRP A 336 -14.32 11.64 0.06
C TRP A 336 -15.34 10.77 -0.68
N SER A 337 -15.08 10.52 -1.96
CA SER A 337 -15.85 9.56 -2.76
C SER A 337 -14.97 8.98 -3.88
N PRO A 338 -15.25 7.75 -4.35
CA PRO A 338 -14.53 7.14 -5.47
C PRO A 338 -14.90 7.84 -6.78
N ARG A 339 -13.91 8.22 -7.57
CA ARG A 339 -14.07 8.93 -8.84
C ARG A 339 -13.83 8.02 -10.05
N VAL A 340 -12.78 7.17 -9.95
CA VAL A 340 -12.40 6.24 -10.99
C VAL A 340 -13.40 5.08 -11.02
N LYS A 341 -14.08 4.91 -12.14
CA LYS A 341 -15.05 3.84 -12.35
C LYS A 341 -14.37 2.55 -12.77
N PHE A 342 -15.05 1.40 -12.53
CA PHE A 342 -14.51 0.08 -12.79
C PHE A 342 -13.88 -0.08 -14.18
N LYS A 343 -14.57 0.32 -15.24
CA LYS A 343 -14.04 0.24 -16.60
C LYS A 343 -12.75 1.04 -16.77
N GLN A 344 -12.70 2.27 -16.24
CA GLN A 344 -11.50 3.12 -16.28
C GLN A 344 -10.33 2.48 -15.52
N LEU A 345 -10.62 1.84 -14.38
CA LEU A 345 -9.60 1.12 -13.60
C LEU A 345 -9.00 -0.03 -14.43
N VAL A 346 -9.82 -0.82 -15.11
CA VAL A 346 -9.37 -1.91 -15.97
C VAL A 346 -8.49 -1.37 -17.10
N GLU A 347 -8.96 -0.34 -17.81
CA GLU A 347 -8.24 0.32 -18.90
C GLU A 347 -6.87 0.85 -18.43
N LEU A 348 -6.82 1.58 -17.31
CA LEU A 348 -5.58 2.08 -16.71
C LEU A 348 -4.56 0.96 -16.42
N MET A 349 -5.03 -0.16 -15.88
CA MET A 349 -4.15 -1.29 -15.56
C MET A 349 -3.62 -1.99 -16.82
N VAL A 350 -4.47 -2.16 -17.82
CA VAL A 350 -4.08 -2.79 -19.09
C VAL A 350 -3.13 -1.90 -19.89
N ASP A 351 -3.41 -0.61 -20.01
CA ASP A 351 -2.55 0.34 -20.73
C ASP A 351 -1.14 0.41 -20.15
N GLU A 352 -1.05 0.41 -18.81
CA GLU A 352 0.24 0.40 -18.13
C GLU A 352 1.02 -0.90 -18.41
N GLU A 353 0.38 -2.06 -18.36
CA GLU A 353 1.03 -3.32 -18.70
C GLU A 353 1.43 -3.38 -20.18
N MET A 354 0.59 -2.88 -21.08
CA MET A 354 0.94 -2.74 -22.50
C MET A 354 2.19 -1.89 -22.71
N GLN A 355 2.30 -0.76 -22.01
CA GLN A 355 3.46 0.10 -22.06
C GLN A 355 4.71 -0.61 -21.52
N ARG A 356 4.63 -1.25 -20.36
CA ARG A 356 5.72 -1.98 -19.71
C ARG A 356 6.28 -3.07 -20.63
N TRP A 357 5.41 -3.93 -21.16
CA TRP A 357 5.85 -5.03 -22.02
C TRP A 357 6.40 -4.55 -23.36
N ARG A 358 5.84 -3.49 -23.98
CA ARG A 358 6.42 -2.85 -25.17
C ARG A 358 7.84 -2.33 -24.91
N MET A 359 8.04 -1.66 -23.78
CA MET A 359 9.36 -1.11 -23.44
C MET A 359 10.38 -2.22 -23.16
N LEU A 360 9.96 -3.31 -22.53
CA LEU A 360 10.82 -4.49 -22.35
C LEU A 360 11.24 -5.10 -23.71
N LEU A 361 10.31 -5.23 -24.65
CA LEU A 361 10.60 -5.69 -26.02
C LEU A 361 11.56 -4.76 -26.78
N MET A 362 11.59 -3.47 -26.44
CA MET A 362 12.55 -2.49 -26.97
C MET A 362 13.90 -2.52 -26.23
N GLY A 363 14.13 -3.49 -25.34
CA GLY A 363 15.37 -3.62 -24.57
C GLY A 363 15.52 -2.61 -23.42
N LYS A 364 14.45 -1.90 -23.06
CA LYS A 364 14.47 -1.01 -21.88
C LYS A 364 14.19 -1.82 -20.63
N THR A 365 15.02 -1.63 -19.61
CA THR A 365 14.81 -2.22 -18.29
C THR A 365 13.97 -1.28 -17.43
N PHE A 366 13.02 -1.84 -16.69
CA PHE A 366 12.28 -1.14 -15.66
C PHE A 366 12.71 -1.62 -14.27
N PRO A 367 12.67 -0.75 -13.26
CA PRO A 367 12.91 -1.13 -11.88
C PRO A 367 11.69 -1.83 -11.29
N TRP A 368 11.16 -2.86 -11.94
CA TRP A 368 10.02 -3.63 -11.44
C TRP A 368 10.36 -5.12 -11.36
N ASP A 369 9.51 -5.87 -10.67
CA ASP A 369 9.66 -7.31 -10.43
C ASP A 369 9.30 -8.19 -11.65
N ALA A 370 8.60 -7.65 -12.64
CA ALA A 370 8.00 -8.40 -13.72
C ALA A 370 8.95 -9.16 -14.66
N PRO A 371 10.16 -8.67 -15.01
CA PRO A 371 11.04 -9.40 -15.91
C PRO A 371 11.50 -10.76 -15.40
N ASN A 372 11.69 -10.89 -14.09
CA ASN A 372 12.20 -12.12 -13.47
C ASN A 372 11.09 -13.05 -12.94
N TYR A 373 9.95 -12.49 -12.62
CA TYR A 373 8.85 -13.21 -11.98
C TYR A 373 8.32 -14.42 -12.79
N PRO A 374 8.15 -14.35 -14.12
CA PRO A 374 7.76 -15.53 -14.90
C PRO A 374 8.77 -16.66 -14.89
N SER A 375 10.08 -16.34 -14.83
CA SER A 375 11.15 -17.33 -14.73
C SER A 375 11.20 -17.98 -13.36
N GLU A 376 10.94 -17.20 -12.31
CA GLU A 376 10.91 -17.66 -10.92
C GLU A 376 9.66 -18.48 -10.61
N GLN A 377 8.53 -18.25 -11.27
CA GLN A 377 7.32 -19.06 -11.11
C GLN A 377 7.57 -20.57 -11.39
N GLY A 378 8.48 -20.90 -12.30
CA GLY A 378 8.89 -22.28 -12.56
C GLY A 378 9.72 -22.92 -11.43
N LEU A 379 10.29 -22.10 -10.54
CA LEU A 379 11.09 -22.54 -9.39
C LEU A 379 10.23 -22.69 -8.13
N ILE A 380 9.06 -22.05 -8.08
CA ILE A 380 8.12 -22.20 -6.98
C ILE A 380 7.48 -23.57 -7.12
N VAL A 381 7.97 -24.53 -6.37
CA VAL A 381 7.27 -25.80 -6.16
C VAL A 381 5.95 -25.46 -5.48
N ARG A 382 4.88 -25.35 -6.30
CA ARG A 382 3.54 -25.38 -5.75
C ARG A 382 3.43 -26.74 -5.06
N ASN A 383 3.18 -26.77 -3.76
CA ASN A 383 2.69 -27.94 -3.06
C ASN A 383 1.28 -28.21 -3.58
N GLY A 384 1.21 -28.57 -4.87
CA GLY A 384 0.07 -29.23 -5.44
C GLY A 384 -0.01 -30.54 -4.68
N GLY A 385 -1.05 -30.69 -3.92
CA GLY A 385 -1.28 -31.87 -3.15
C GLY A 385 -1.15 -33.08 -4.05
N ASN A 386 -0.15 -33.89 -3.79
CA ASN A 386 -0.27 -35.30 -4.01
C ASN A 386 -1.32 -35.77 -3.02
N GLY A 387 -2.59 -35.62 -3.43
CA GLY A 387 -3.69 -36.28 -2.81
C GLY A 387 -3.45 -37.78 -2.94
N ARG A 388 -3.28 -38.40 -1.83
CA ARG A 388 -3.79 -39.75 -1.56
C ARG A 388 -4.76 -39.67 -0.42
#